data_4a151d7e33ec26aaad4f016bf34dfde0
#
_entry.id   4a151d7e33ec26aaad4f016bf34dfde0
#
_cell.length_a   1.000
_cell.length_b   1.000
_cell.length_c   1.000
_cell.angle_alpha   90.00
_cell.angle_beta   90.00
_cell.angle_gamma   90.00
#
_symmetry.space_group_name_H-M   'P 1'
#
loop_
_entity.id
_entity.type
_entity.pdbx_description
1 polymer ?
#
loop_
_entity_poly.entity_id
_entity_poly.type
_entity_poly.pdbx_seq_one_letter_code
_entity_poly.pdbx_strand_id
1 'polypeptide(L)'
;GRAFSFISAIDSIGAVPPINESHVEMDAAWALYEAYIKLLTGQVETALVYGFGKSSAGTLRRVLAMQTDPYTVAPLWPDAVSMAGLQARFGLDAGKWTAEQMAQVALDSFAVAERTDSEKPAKSIDELLARPYFADPLRRHDIAPITDGASAIVLAAGDKARELRENPAWITGFEHRIETPVLGARDLTVSPSTEASAKAATGGDVGSIEVAEIYA
;
A
#
# COMPACT_ATOMS: atom_id res chain seq x y z
N GLY A 1 -14.23 -4.46 19.90
CA GLY A 1 -13.23 -5.07 19.04
C GLY A 1 -12.02 -5.50 19.85
N ARG A 2 -11.51 -6.70 19.65
CA ARG A 2 -10.25 -7.11 20.28
C ARG A 2 -9.11 -6.46 19.51
N ALA A 3 -8.31 -5.64 20.19
CA ALA A 3 -7.08 -5.14 19.59
C ALA A 3 -6.16 -6.32 19.31
N PHE A 4 -5.67 -6.42 18.09
CA PHE A 4 -4.63 -7.36 17.75
C PHE A 4 -3.30 -6.69 18.13
N SER A 5 -2.57 -7.29 19.06
CA SER A 5 -1.32 -6.74 19.56
C SER A 5 -0.13 -7.44 18.89
N PHE A 6 0.91 -6.67 18.55
CA PHE A 6 2.18 -7.21 18.08
C PHE A 6 2.80 -8.18 19.10
N ILE A 7 2.56 -8.00 20.41
CA ILE A 7 3.00 -8.91 21.47
C ILE A 7 2.53 -10.34 21.22
N SER A 8 1.28 -10.52 20.78
CA SER A 8 0.76 -11.86 20.45
C SER A 8 1.48 -12.49 19.25
N ALA A 9 2.00 -11.68 18.33
CA ALA A 9 2.78 -12.17 17.20
C ALA A 9 4.17 -12.62 17.65
N ILE A 10 4.83 -11.89 18.53
CA ILE A 10 6.15 -12.24 19.07
C ILE A 10 6.12 -13.62 19.74
N ASP A 11 5.14 -13.84 20.61
CA ASP A 11 4.96 -15.16 21.26
C ASP A 11 4.74 -16.28 20.23
N SER A 12 4.02 -15.97 19.15
CA SER A 12 3.69 -16.96 18.11
C SER A 12 4.89 -17.33 17.23
N ILE A 13 5.80 -16.40 16.96
CA ILE A 13 7.02 -16.66 16.17
C ILE A 13 8.18 -17.22 17.01
N GLY A 14 8.00 -17.34 18.33
CA GLY A 14 9.01 -17.90 19.24
C GLY A 14 10.23 -17.00 19.40
N ALA A 15 10.08 -15.71 19.30
CA ALA A 15 11.16 -14.76 19.52
C ALA A 15 11.59 -14.75 20.99
N VAL A 16 12.77 -15.29 21.25
CA VAL A 16 13.33 -15.43 22.60
C VAL A 16 14.62 -14.59 22.71
N PRO A 17 14.73 -13.73 23.72
CA PRO A 17 15.95 -12.95 23.95
C PRO A 17 17.21 -13.84 24.06
N PRO A 18 18.40 -13.35 23.61
CA PRO A 18 18.63 -11.99 23.10
C PRO A 18 18.32 -11.84 21.62
N ILE A 19 17.40 -10.95 21.29
CA ILE A 19 17.10 -10.53 19.92
C ILE A 19 17.07 -9.00 19.83
N ASN A 20 17.37 -8.50 18.65
CA ASN A 20 17.13 -7.09 18.34
C ASN A 20 15.72 -6.97 17.75
N GLU A 21 14.82 -6.38 18.51
CA GLU A 21 13.42 -6.26 18.16
C GLU A 21 13.02 -4.79 18.03
N SER A 22 12.19 -4.50 17.06
CA SER A 22 11.46 -3.24 16.99
C SER A 22 10.12 -3.43 16.29
N HIS A 23 9.23 -2.48 16.50
CA HIS A 23 8.01 -2.36 15.73
C HIS A 23 7.84 -0.92 15.30
N VAL A 24 7.18 -0.76 14.16
CA VAL A 24 6.87 0.55 13.60
C VAL A 24 5.37 0.69 13.47
N GLU A 25 4.89 1.90 13.63
CA GLU A 25 3.55 2.25 13.23
C GLU A 25 3.49 2.38 11.71
N MET A 26 2.32 2.40 11.14
CA MET A 26 1.96 2.47 9.73
C MET A 26 1.75 1.07 9.13
N ASP A 27 2.70 0.54 8.37
CA ASP A 27 2.54 -0.74 7.70
C ASP A 27 3.85 -1.55 7.57
N ALA A 28 3.76 -2.71 6.95
CA ALA A 28 4.91 -3.59 6.76
C ALA A 28 6.00 -2.99 5.86
N ALA A 29 5.69 -2.03 4.99
CA ALA A 29 6.70 -1.36 4.17
C ALA A 29 7.62 -0.48 5.03
N TRP A 30 7.09 0.17 6.07
CA TRP A 30 7.89 0.90 7.05
C TRP A 30 8.75 -0.03 7.90
N ALA A 31 8.22 -1.18 8.31
CA ALA A 31 9.00 -2.21 9.00
C ALA A 31 10.15 -2.73 8.12
N LEU A 32 9.90 -2.92 6.83
CA LEU A 32 10.91 -3.29 5.85
C LEU A 32 12.01 -2.22 5.73
N TYR A 33 11.62 -0.94 5.68
CA TYR A 33 12.56 0.17 5.63
C TYR A 33 13.46 0.22 6.86
N GLU A 34 12.89 0.09 8.06
CA GLU A 34 13.67 0.08 9.30
C GLU A 34 14.64 -1.11 9.35
N ALA A 35 14.19 -2.31 9.01
CA ALA A 35 15.06 -3.49 8.94
C ALA A 35 16.19 -3.32 7.92
N TYR A 36 15.90 -2.71 6.76
CA TYR A 36 16.90 -2.38 5.75
C TYR A 36 17.98 -1.43 6.30
N ILE A 37 17.59 -0.38 7.02
CA ILE A 37 18.53 0.53 7.68
C ILE A 37 19.40 -0.21 8.71
N LYS A 38 18.80 -1.09 9.53
CA LYS A 38 19.56 -1.88 10.52
C LYS A 38 20.61 -2.79 9.87
N LEU A 39 20.29 -3.39 8.73
CA LEU A 39 21.25 -4.15 7.93
C LEU A 39 22.37 -3.28 7.38
N LEU A 40 22.05 -2.11 6.82
CA LEU A 40 23.05 -1.18 6.27
C LEU A 40 23.99 -0.62 7.34
N THR A 41 23.50 -0.42 8.57
CA THR A 41 24.32 0.05 9.70
C THR A 41 25.10 -1.08 10.39
N GLY A 42 24.93 -2.32 9.98
CA GLY A 42 25.59 -3.47 10.57
C GLY A 42 25.07 -3.85 11.97
N GLN A 43 23.91 -3.35 12.39
CA GLN A 43 23.33 -3.71 13.68
C GLN A 43 22.86 -5.17 13.71
N VAL A 44 22.46 -5.69 12.56
CA VAL A 44 22.04 -7.08 12.36
C VAL A 44 22.56 -7.59 11.01
N GLU A 45 22.79 -8.89 10.90
CA GLU A 45 23.16 -9.54 9.62
C GLU A 45 21.94 -10.13 8.90
N THR A 46 20.88 -10.41 9.65
CA THR A 46 19.59 -10.90 9.14
C THR A 46 18.46 -10.27 9.90
N ALA A 47 17.33 -10.09 9.24
CA ALA A 47 16.11 -9.58 9.86
C ALA A 47 14.88 -10.33 9.31
N LEU A 48 13.97 -10.72 10.19
CA LEU A 48 12.63 -11.14 9.84
C LEU A 48 11.70 -9.93 9.94
N VAL A 49 11.13 -9.55 8.82
CA VAL A 49 10.09 -8.51 8.74
C VAL A 49 8.76 -9.18 8.52
N TYR A 50 7.75 -8.81 9.28
CA TYR A 50 6.39 -9.29 9.08
C TYR A 50 5.38 -8.18 9.32
N GLY A 51 4.29 -8.27 8.59
CA GLY A 51 3.14 -7.40 8.75
C GLY A 51 1.85 -8.17 8.61
N PHE A 52 0.82 -7.73 9.30
CA PHE A 52 -0.49 -8.34 9.22
C PHE A 52 -1.58 -7.29 9.43
N GLY A 53 -2.76 -7.58 8.89
CA GLY A 53 -3.94 -6.77 9.07
C GLY A 53 -5.18 -7.63 9.26
N LYS A 54 -6.08 -7.19 10.14
CA LYS A 54 -7.40 -7.77 10.34
C LYS A 54 -8.49 -6.70 10.23
N SER A 55 -8.56 -6.13 9.04
CA SER A 55 -9.48 -5.02 8.73
C SER A 55 -10.95 -5.43 8.74
N SER A 56 -11.24 -6.71 8.50
CA SER A 56 -12.60 -7.26 8.55
C SER A 56 -13.24 -7.21 9.95
N ALA A 57 -12.43 -7.10 11.01
CA ALA A 57 -12.92 -7.14 12.38
C ALA A 57 -13.60 -5.85 12.86
N GLY A 58 -13.57 -4.78 12.08
CA GLY A 58 -14.07 -3.47 12.47
C GLY A 58 -14.68 -2.67 11.32
N THR A 59 -15.09 -1.44 11.64
CA THR A 59 -15.56 -0.47 10.64
C THR A 59 -14.36 0.34 10.14
N LEU A 60 -13.59 -0.23 9.19
CA LEU A 60 -12.35 0.36 8.69
C LEU A 60 -12.53 1.81 8.25
N ARG A 61 -13.56 2.13 7.47
CA ARG A 61 -13.84 3.50 7.00
C ARG A 61 -13.90 4.50 8.15
N ARG A 62 -14.59 4.14 9.25
CA ARG A 62 -14.69 5.00 10.44
C ARG A 62 -13.35 5.15 11.14
N VAL A 63 -12.59 4.08 11.28
CA VAL A 63 -11.26 4.11 11.91
C VAL A 63 -10.33 5.04 11.14
N LEU A 64 -10.29 4.90 9.80
CA LEU A 64 -9.45 5.76 8.96
C LEU A 64 -9.89 7.24 8.99
N ALA A 65 -11.20 7.52 9.04
CA ALA A 65 -11.69 8.88 9.21
C ALA A 65 -11.25 9.51 10.55
N MET A 66 -11.16 8.73 11.62
CA MET A 66 -10.69 9.20 12.93
C MET A 66 -9.17 9.44 12.98
N GLN A 67 -8.41 8.91 12.03
CA GLN A 67 -6.95 9.09 11.92
C GLN A 67 -6.56 10.30 11.06
N THR A 68 -7.53 10.98 10.45
CA THR A 68 -7.26 12.17 9.64
C THR A 68 -6.82 13.35 10.51
N ASP A 69 -6.12 14.30 9.89
CA ASP A 69 -5.68 15.52 10.57
C ASP A 69 -6.85 16.23 11.29
N PRO A 70 -6.74 16.46 12.62
CA PRO A 70 -7.87 16.92 13.43
C PRO A 70 -8.29 18.37 13.14
N TYR A 71 -7.42 19.17 12.51
CA TYR A 71 -7.66 20.60 12.31
C TYR A 71 -8.19 20.91 10.92
N THR A 72 -7.75 20.16 9.90
CA THR A 72 -8.03 20.51 8.50
C THR A 72 -8.95 19.51 7.82
N VAL A 73 -8.85 18.24 8.12
CA VAL A 73 -9.56 17.16 7.41
C VAL A 73 -10.65 16.51 8.25
N ALA A 74 -10.37 16.16 9.50
CA ALA A 74 -11.32 15.48 10.37
C ALA A 74 -12.65 16.24 10.59
N PRO A 75 -12.69 17.59 10.63
CA PRO A 75 -13.95 18.32 10.72
C PRO A 75 -14.93 18.06 9.58
N LEU A 76 -14.42 17.68 8.40
CA LEU A 76 -15.23 17.31 7.22
C LEU A 76 -15.66 15.85 7.27
N TRP A 77 -15.08 15.05 8.17
CA TRP A 77 -15.35 13.63 8.35
C TRP A 77 -15.29 12.78 7.07
N PRO A 78 -14.33 13.02 6.15
CA PRO A 78 -14.21 12.17 4.98
C PRO A 78 -13.57 10.84 5.35
N ASP A 79 -14.02 9.77 4.74
CA ASP A 79 -13.28 8.51 4.78
C ASP A 79 -12.28 8.40 3.61
N ALA A 80 -11.45 7.36 3.62
CA ALA A 80 -10.43 7.16 2.60
C ALA A 80 -11.04 7.03 1.18
N VAL A 81 -12.21 6.40 1.05
CA VAL A 81 -12.88 6.25 -0.26
C VAL A 81 -13.39 7.59 -0.77
N SER A 82 -13.94 8.43 0.10
CA SER A 82 -14.40 9.77 -0.26
C SER A 82 -13.22 10.66 -0.69
N MET A 83 -12.08 10.55 0.00
CA MET A 83 -10.86 11.28 -0.39
C MET A 83 -10.29 10.79 -1.73
N ALA A 84 -10.28 9.48 -1.96
CA ALA A 84 -9.91 8.91 -3.26
C ALA A 84 -10.87 9.36 -4.37
N GLY A 85 -12.18 9.40 -4.08
CA GLY A 85 -13.19 9.94 -5.00
C GLY A 85 -12.94 11.39 -5.37
N LEU A 86 -12.56 12.22 -4.39
CA LEU A 86 -12.18 13.61 -4.65
C LEU A 86 -10.97 13.70 -5.58
N GLN A 87 -9.93 12.91 -5.32
CA GLN A 87 -8.75 12.85 -6.18
C GLN A 87 -9.10 12.39 -7.60
N ALA A 88 -9.90 11.35 -7.74
CA ALA A 88 -10.36 10.85 -9.03
C ALA A 88 -11.17 11.90 -9.79
N ARG A 89 -12.03 12.66 -9.10
CA ARG A 89 -12.81 13.76 -9.70
C ARG A 89 -11.88 14.84 -10.24
N PHE A 90 -10.91 15.29 -9.47
CA PHE A 90 -9.93 16.29 -9.94
C PHE A 90 -9.17 15.82 -11.18
N GLY A 91 -8.76 14.56 -11.23
CA GLY A 91 -8.08 14.00 -12.40
C GLY A 91 -8.95 13.90 -13.64
N LEU A 92 -10.21 13.48 -13.48
CA LEU A 92 -11.21 13.45 -14.56
C LEU A 92 -11.50 14.88 -15.10
N ASP A 93 -11.74 15.84 -14.22
CA ASP A 93 -12.06 17.22 -14.59
C ASP A 93 -10.85 17.90 -15.26
N ALA A 94 -9.63 17.53 -14.86
CA ALA A 94 -8.40 17.99 -15.49
C ALA A 94 -8.04 17.23 -16.79
N GLY A 95 -8.81 16.23 -17.19
CA GLY A 95 -8.55 15.43 -18.37
C GLY A 95 -7.27 14.58 -18.30
N LYS A 96 -6.80 14.25 -17.09
CA LYS A 96 -5.61 13.41 -16.89
C LYS A 96 -5.88 11.94 -17.25
N TRP A 97 -7.09 11.48 -17.00
CA TRP A 97 -7.62 10.17 -17.35
C TRP A 97 -9.12 10.23 -17.62
N THR A 98 -9.68 9.15 -18.10
CA THR A 98 -11.11 9.02 -18.35
C THR A 98 -11.73 7.90 -17.51
N ALA A 99 -13.06 7.88 -17.40
CA ALA A 99 -13.77 6.80 -16.71
C ALA A 99 -13.55 5.44 -17.39
N GLU A 100 -13.40 5.42 -18.70
CA GLU A 100 -13.10 4.22 -19.49
C GLU A 100 -11.71 3.68 -19.18
N GLN A 101 -10.71 4.56 -19.01
CA GLN A 101 -9.36 4.17 -18.63
C GLN A 101 -9.34 3.58 -17.20
N MET A 102 -10.06 4.18 -16.25
CA MET A 102 -10.22 3.63 -14.92
C MET A 102 -10.87 2.24 -14.96
N ALA A 103 -11.95 2.09 -15.72
CA ALA A 103 -12.63 0.82 -15.88
C ALA A 103 -11.75 -0.24 -16.59
N GLN A 104 -10.90 0.17 -17.55
CA GLN A 104 -9.95 -0.73 -18.20
C GLN A 104 -8.93 -1.28 -17.21
N VAL A 105 -8.34 -0.44 -16.35
CA VAL A 105 -7.41 -0.90 -15.30
C VAL A 105 -8.06 -1.94 -14.38
N ALA A 106 -9.31 -1.72 -13.98
CA ALA A 106 -10.05 -2.68 -13.17
C ALA A 106 -10.29 -4.00 -13.93
N LEU A 107 -10.64 -3.92 -15.22
CA LEU A 107 -10.90 -5.09 -16.05
C LEU A 107 -9.62 -5.94 -16.24
N ASP A 108 -8.50 -5.29 -16.51
CA ASP A 108 -7.20 -5.94 -16.66
C ASP A 108 -6.76 -6.61 -15.35
N SER A 109 -6.95 -5.93 -14.23
CA SER A 109 -6.67 -6.46 -12.90
C SER A 109 -7.53 -7.68 -12.58
N PHE A 110 -8.82 -7.68 -12.96
CA PHE A 110 -9.69 -8.84 -12.80
C PHE A 110 -9.29 -10.03 -13.68
N ALA A 111 -8.74 -9.77 -14.86
CA ALA A 111 -8.30 -10.82 -15.77
C ALA A 111 -7.08 -11.58 -15.25
N VAL A 112 -6.23 -10.91 -14.48
CA VAL A 112 -4.99 -11.49 -13.91
C VAL A 112 -5.23 -12.08 -12.51
N ALA A 113 -6.16 -11.51 -11.75
CA ALA A 113 -6.44 -11.97 -10.40
C ALA A 113 -7.17 -13.32 -10.41
N GLU A 114 -6.55 -14.36 -9.87
CA GLU A 114 -7.25 -15.60 -9.48
C GLU A 114 -8.14 -15.32 -8.26
N ARG A 115 -9.27 -14.68 -8.49
CA ARG A 115 -10.17 -14.30 -7.39
C ARG A 115 -11.19 -15.39 -7.09
N THR A 116 -11.24 -15.74 -5.83
CA THR A 116 -12.27 -16.61 -5.24
C THR A 116 -13.50 -15.83 -4.74
N ASP A 117 -13.57 -14.52 -5.00
CA ASP A 117 -14.65 -13.66 -4.52
C ASP A 117 -15.98 -13.95 -5.20
N SER A 118 -17.05 -13.77 -4.44
CA SER A 118 -18.43 -14.06 -4.83
C SER A 118 -19.00 -13.16 -5.95
N GLU A 119 -18.32 -12.08 -6.30
CA GLU A 119 -18.70 -11.22 -7.41
C GLU A 119 -18.16 -11.77 -8.73
N LYS A 120 -19.05 -12.05 -9.68
CA LYS A 120 -18.64 -12.40 -11.03
C LYS A 120 -17.85 -11.25 -11.63
N PRO A 121 -16.65 -11.51 -12.21
CA PRO A 121 -15.90 -10.47 -12.87
C PRO A 121 -16.72 -9.86 -14.00
N ALA A 122 -16.67 -8.54 -14.13
CA ALA A 122 -17.28 -7.86 -15.27
C ALA A 122 -16.63 -8.32 -16.56
N LYS A 123 -17.42 -8.35 -17.65
CA LYS A 123 -16.95 -8.83 -18.96
C LYS A 123 -16.63 -7.70 -19.92
N SER A 124 -17.00 -6.46 -19.59
CA SER A 124 -16.78 -5.32 -20.46
C SER A 124 -16.71 -4.01 -19.67
N ILE A 125 -16.12 -3.00 -20.27
CA ILE A 125 -16.07 -1.62 -19.76
C ILE A 125 -17.49 -1.08 -19.60
N ASP A 126 -18.39 -1.31 -20.55
CA ASP A 126 -19.78 -0.82 -20.49
C ASP A 126 -20.52 -1.37 -19.26
N GLU A 127 -20.31 -2.65 -18.94
CA GLU A 127 -20.88 -3.26 -17.74
C GLU A 127 -20.35 -2.59 -16.47
N LEU A 128 -19.06 -2.27 -16.40
CA LEU A 128 -18.46 -1.57 -15.27
C LEU A 128 -19.00 -0.14 -15.16
N LEU A 129 -19.07 0.57 -16.25
CA LEU A 129 -19.55 1.96 -16.27
C LEU A 129 -21.05 2.10 -15.99
N ALA A 130 -21.83 1.06 -16.25
CA ALA A 130 -23.26 1.01 -15.91
C ALA A 130 -23.53 0.83 -14.41
N ARG A 131 -22.53 0.44 -13.61
CA ARG A 131 -22.70 0.26 -12.16
C ARG A 131 -22.89 1.60 -11.46
N PRO A 132 -23.68 1.67 -10.38
CA PRO A 132 -23.88 2.89 -9.62
C PRO A 132 -22.56 3.34 -8.93
N TYR A 133 -22.43 4.63 -8.71
CA TYR A 133 -21.35 5.16 -7.89
C TYR A 133 -21.44 4.69 -6.45
N PHE A 134 -20.31 4.36 -5.87
CA PHE A 134 -20.16 4.11 -4.44
C PHE A 134 -19.81 5.42 -3.70
N ALA A 135 -18.88 6.17 -4.25
CA ALA A 135 -18.54 7.54 -3.87
C ALA A 135 -18.11 8.25 -5.16
N ASP A 136 -19.00 9.07 -5.75
CA ASP A 136 -18.77 9.71 -7.06
C ASP A 136 -17.36 10.33 -7.15
N PRO A 137 -16.56 10.01 -8.22
CA PRO A 137 -16.88 9.21 -9.39
C PRO A 137 -16.59 7.69 -9.26
N LEU A 138 -16.17 7.23 -8.09
CA LEU A 138 -15.75 5.85 -7.87
C LEU A 138 -16.94 4.90 -7.80
N ARG A 139 -16.80 3.78 -8.48
CA ARG A 139 -17.69 2.63 -8.42
C ARG A 139 -17.07 1.51 -7.57
N ARG A 140 -17.83 0.47 -7.28
CA ARG A 140 -17.33 -0.62 -6.43
C ARG A 140 -16.07 -1.29 -6.96
N HIS A 141 -15.89 -1.37 -8.27
CA HIS A 141 -14.71 -1.96 -8.90
C HIS A 141 -13.46 -1.08 -8.86
N ASP A 142 -13.62 0.22 -8.59
CA ASP A 142 -12.49 1.16 -8.40
C ASP A 142 -11.95 1.12 -6.95
N ILE A 143 -12.53 0.30 -6.08
CA ILE A 143 -12.24 0.28 -4.66
C ILE A 143 -11.74 -1.10 -4.28
N ALA A 144 -10.56 -1.18 -3.68
CA ALA A 144 -10.02 -2.42 -3.16
C ALA A 144 -10.97 -3.06 -2.11
N PRO A 145 -11.16 -4.37 -2.13
CA PRO A 145 -11.95 -5.05 -1.11
C PRO A 145 -11.25 -4.98 0.25
N ILE A 146 -12.05 -4.96 1.32
CA ILE A 146 -11.49 -5.11 2.67
C ILE A 146 -11.12 -6.57 2.86
N THR A 147 -9.84 -6.84 3.08
CA THR A 147 -9.29 -8.19 3.28
C THR A 147 -8.47 -8.26 4.55
N ASP A 148 -8.33 -9.48 5.07
CA ASP A 148 -7.37 -9.79 6.12
C ASP A 148 -6.17 -10.47 5.48
N GLY A 149 -4.98 -10.24 6.03
CA GLY A 149 -3.78 -10.85 5.49
C GLY A 149 -2.58 -10.68 6.39
N ALA A 150 -1.55 -11.46 6.09
CA ALA A 150 -0.24 -11.33 6.68
C ALA A 150 0.82 -11.66 5.63
N SER A 151 1.96 -11.03 5.74
CA SER A 151 3.13 -11.32 4.93
C SER A 151 4.39 -11.27 5.78
N ALA A 152 5.40 -11.98 5.36
CA ALA A 152 6.71 -11.94 6.00
C ALA A 152 7.81 -12.04 4.95
N ILE A 153 8.93 -11.38 5.21
CA ILE A 153 10.12 -11.40 4.38
C ILE A 153 11.36 -11.53 5.26
N VAL A 154 12.34 -12.30 4.79
CA VAL A 154 13.65 -12.38 5.44
C VAL A 154 14.64 -11.55 4.65
N LEU A 155 15.26 -10.59 5.32
CA LEU A 155 16.37 -9.82 4.78
C LEU A 155 17.69 -10.38 5.30
N ALA A 156 18.74 -10.25 4.50
CA ALA A 156 20.09 -10.60 4.90
C ALA A 156 21.11 -9.63 4.28
N ALA A 157 22.18 -9.34 5.00
CA ALA A 157 23.32 -8.59 4.46
C ALA A 157 23.98 -9.37 3.31
N GLY A 158 24.65 -8.65 2.38
CA GLY A 158 25.12 -9.17 1.09
C GLY A 158 25.79 -10.55 1.13
N ASP A 159 26.84 -10.72 1.92
CA ASP A 159 27.55 -11.99 1.99
C ASP A 159 26.70 -13.05 2.70
N LYS A 160 26.01 -12.68 3.75
CA LYS A 160 25.08 -13.59 4.45
C LYS A 160 23.93 -14.05 3.55
N ALA A 161 23.43 -13.18 2.69
CA ALA A 161 22.40 -13.55 1.71
C ALA A 161 22.88 -14.63 0.75
N ARG A 162 24.14 -14.54 0.27
CA ARG A 162 24.76 -15.55 -0.62
C ARG A 162 24.99 -16.90 0.08
N GLU A 163 25.32 -16.88 1.38
CA GLU A 163 25.44 -18.11 2.18
C GLU A 163 24.09 -18.82 2.37
N LEU A 164 23.02 -18.04 2.57
CA LEU A 164 21.70 -18.57 2.88
C LEU A 164 20.92 -19.01 1.64
N ARG A 165 21.17 -18.41 0.48
CA ARG A 165 20.43 -18.71 -0.74
C ARG A 165 21.29 -18.53 -1.98
N GLU A 166 21.24 -19.50 -2.87
CA GLU A 166 21.96 -19.50 -4.15
C GLU A 166 21.56 -18.31 -5.03
N ASN A 167 20.26 -18.02 -5.12
CA ASN A 167 19.71 -16.94 -5.93
C ASN A 167 18.84 -16.00 -5.05
N PRO A 168 19.44 -15.10 -4.26
CA PRO A 168 18.67 -14.12 -3.50
C PRO A 168 18.15 -13.02 -4.40
N ALA A 169 16.97 -12.45 -4.06
CA ALA A 169 16.51 -11.21 -4.65
C ALA A 169 17.23 -10.03 -3.99
N TRP A 170 17.72 -9.10 -4.79
CA TRP A 170 18.48 -7.96 -4.29
C TRP A 170 17.61 -6.71 -4.23
N ILE A 171 17.64 -5.99 -3.09
CA ILE A 171 17.09 -4.65 -2.99
C ILE A 171 18.13 -3.69 -3.58
N THR A 172 17.88 -3.18 -4.76
CA THR A 172 18.77 -2.28 -5.48
C THR A 172 18.48 -0.81 -5.24
N GLY A 173 17.27 -0.50 -4.79
CA GLY A 173 16.87 0.85 -4.39
C GLY A 173 15.75 0.80 -3.39
N PHE A 174 15.75 1.73 -2.45
CA PHE A 174 14.72 1.85 -1.44
C PHE A 174 14.57 3.30 -1.01
N GLU A 175 13.41 3.87 -1.24
CA GLU A 175 13.17 5.29 -1.00
C GLU A 175 11.73 5.53 -0.58
N HIS A 176 11.50 6.55 0.21
CA HIS A 176 10.16 7.03 0.53
C HIS A 176 10.11 8.56 0.56
N ARG A 177 8.95 9.11 0.27
CA ARG A 177 8.63 10.52 0.38
C ARG A 177 7.22 10.68 0.91
N ILE A 178 6.97 11.75 1.63
CA ILE A 178 5.65 12.13 2.10
C ILE A 178 5.29 13.53 1.58
N GLU A 179 4.02 13.78 1.49
CA GLU A 179 3.48 15.10 1.15
C GLU A 179 2.78 15.71 2.37
N THR A 180 2.45 17.00 2.27
CA THR A 180 1.66 17.65 3.32
C THR A 180 0.31 16.95 3.51
N PRO A 181 -0.16 16.76 4.76
CA PRO A 181 -1.49 16.22 5.02
C PRO A 181 -2.60 17.23 4.71
N VAL A 182 -2.28 18.51 4.50
CA VAL A 182 -3.25 19.55 4.21
C VAL A 182 -3.78 19.40 2.79
N LEU A 183 -5.00 18.89 2.67
CA LEU A 183 -5.61 18.53 1.39
C LEU A 183 -5.67 19.72 0.42
N GLY A 184 -6.01 20.91 0.89
CA GLY A 184 -6.10 22.12 0.07
C GLY A 184 -4.74 22.73 -0.35
N ALA A 185 -3.62 22.23 0.17
CA ALA A 185 -2.27 22.67 -0.21
C ALA A 185 -1.63 21.77 -1.27
N ARG A 186 -2.36 20.77 -1.78
CA ARG A 186 -1.87 19.78 -2.75
C ARG A 186 -2.59 19.91 -4.07
N ASP A 187 -1.85 19.72 -5.16
CA ASP A 187 -2.45 19.39 -6.46
C ASP A 187 -2.77 17.89 -6.48
N LEU A 188 -4.06 17.55 -6.37
CA LEU A 188 -4.52 16.16 -6.33
C LEU A 188 -4.46 15.45 -7.70
N THR A 189 -4.07 16.15 -8.76
CA THR A 189 -3.91 15.55 -10.11
C THR A 189 -2.53 14.97 -10.36
N VAL A 190 -1.60 15.12 -9.42
CA VAL A 190 -0.21 14.65 -9.48
C VAL A 190 0.21 14.05 -8.14
N SER A 191 1.25 13.23 -8.16
CA SER A 191 1.87 12.67 -6.94
C SER A 191 3.38 12.90 -6.96
N PRO A 192 3.85 14.11 -6.56
CA PRO A 192 5.28 14.43 -6.54
C PRO A 192 6.09 13.51 -5.64
N SER A 193 5.50 13.03 -4.55
CA SER A 193 6.16 12.07 -3.65
C SER A 193 6.43 10.73 -4.33
N THR A 194 5.46 10.19 -5.07
CA THR A 194 5.62 8.95 -5.83
C THR A 194 6.66 9.10 -6.93
N GLU A 195 6.60 10.19 -7.69
CA GLU A 195 7.58 10.48 -8.74
C GLU A 195 9.00 10.58 -8.19
N ALA A 196 9.18 11.36 -7.13
CA ALA A 196 10.49 11.54 -6.50
C ALA A 196 11.04 10.24 -5.92
N SER A 197 10.19 9.43 -5.26
CA SER A 197 10.59 8.14 -4.69
C SER A 197 10.96 7.13 -5.78
N ALA A 198 10.15 7.01 -6.82
CA ALA A 198 10.43 6.11 -7.94
C ALA A 198 11.76 6.48 -8.64
N LYS A 199 11.95 7.76 -8.93
CA LYS A 199 13.19 8.26 -9.54
C LYS A 199 14.42 8.00 -8.67
N ALA A 200 14.32 8.21 -7.37
CA ALA A 200 15.44 7.97 -6.45
C ALA A 200 15.74 6.47 -6.31
N ALA A 201 14.72 5.62 -6.16
CA ALA A 201 14.89 4.17 -5.99
C ALA A 201 15.44 3.47 -7.24
N THR A 202 15.17 4.01 -8.44
CA THR A 202 15.63 3.45 -9.72
C THR A 202 16.89 4.12 -10.28
N GLY A 203 17.47 5.07 -9.55
CA GLY A 203 18.58 5.87 -10.06
C GLY A 203 18.22 6.75 -11.26
N GLY A 204 16.94 7.00 -11.47
CA GLY A 204 16.39 7.81 -12.55
C GLY A 204 15.89 7.01 -13.77
N ASP A 205 16.14 5.72 -13.83
CA ASP A 205 15.70 4.85 -14.93
C ASP A 205 14.45 4.04 -14.55
N VAL A 206 13.33 4.74 -14.44
CA VAL A 206 12.02 4.12 -14.17
C VAL A 206 11.60 3.19 -15.33
N GLY A 207 12.05 3.48 -16.56
CA GLY A 207 11.71 2.70 -17.74
C GLY A 207 12.31 1.29 -17.79
N SER A 208 13.31 1.00 -16.95
CA SER A 208 13.92 -0.33 -16.83
C SER A 208 13.13 -1.32 -15.99
N ILE A 209 12.07 -0.87 -15.34
CA ILE A 209 11.24 -1.74 -14.49
C ILE A 209 10.33 -2.60 -15.36
N GLU A 210 10.50 -3.91 -15.28
CA GLU A 210 9.73 -4.89 -16.07
C GLU A 210 8.40 -5.25 -15.39
N VAL A 211 8.34 -5.21 -14.06
CA VAL A 211 7.13 -5.53 -13.28
C VAL A 211 6.97 -4.50 -12.17
N ALA A 212 5.77 -3.96 -12.04
CA ALA A 212 5.42 -3.02 -10.98
C ALA A 212 4.13 -3.46 -10.28
N GLU A 213 4.17 -3.54 -8.95
CA GLU A 213 2.98 -3.64 -8.12
C GLU A 213 2.75 -2.28 -7.47
N ILE A 214 1.67 -1.63 -7.83
CA ILE A 214 1.32 -0.30 -7.37
C ILE A 214 -0.12 -0.27 -6.85
N TYR A 215 -0.37 0.64 -5.94
CA TYR A 215 -1.73 0.92 -5.50
C TYR A 215 -2.41 1.77 -6.58
N ALA A 216 -3.57 1.33 -7.07
CA ALA A 216 -4.35 1.98 -8.10
C ALA A 216 -5.56 2.71 -7.50
#